data_589caf5e0d5a08c10ababbf5034cedbb
#
_entry.id   589caf5e0d5a08c10ababbf5034cedbb
#
_cell.length_a   1.000
_cell.length_b   1.000
_cell.length_c   1.000
_cell.angle_alpha   90.00
_cell.angle_beta   90.00
_cell.angle_gamma   90.00
#
_symmetry.space_group_name_H-M   'P 1'
#
loop_
_entity.id
_entity.type
_entity.pdbx_description
1 polymer ?
#
loop_
_entity_poly.entity_id
_entity_poly.type
_entity_poly.pdbx_seq_one_letter_code
_entity_poly.pdbx_strand_id
1 'polypeptide(L)'
;MDKKERQEIERQRRETALKNTFFNRFLLLRYSIALFFFGNIYWVLIQFIRPSLVMIFPIILVVFSILATVEQFRLYGKRSVRLGITQMFVCLQAIISTGLLVLTWTSWFTYLFPIFENNQLARVFVFIVLLLGLVISLLDIRRIQDIYQQKDKAFQRYIQLEKSSLNL
;
A
#
# COMPACT_ATOMS: atom_id res chain seq x y z
N MET A 1 -31.70 29.40 16.03
CA MET A 1 -30.34 29.09 15.56
C MET A 1 -29.78 30.34 14.90
N ASP A 2 -28.82 30.96 15.56
CA ASP A 2 -28.27 32.26 15.15
C ASP A 2 -27.46 32.13 13.86
N LYS A 3 -27.38 33.21 13.04
CA LYS A 3 -26.61 33.24 11.79
C LYS A 3 -25.12 32.84 12.01
N LYS A 4 -24.57 33.22 13.17
CA LYS A 4 -23.20 32.90 13.59
C LYS A 4 -23.02 31.36 13.83
N GLU A 5 -23.96 30.73 14.53
CA GLU A 5 -23.95 29.30 14.78
C GLU A 5 -23.99 28.50 13.48
N ARG A 6 -24.81 28.89 12.51
CA ARG A 6 -24.88 28.24 11.18
C ARG A 6 -23.55 28.31 10.44
N GLN A 7 -22.92 29.50 10.46
CA GLN A 7 -21.62 29.69 9.81
C GLN A 7 -20.51 28.88 10.45
N GLU A 8 -20.48 28.75 11.78
CA GLU A 8 -19.51 27.91 12.49
C GLU A 8 -19.69 26.42 12.19
N ILE A 9 -20.94 25.93 12.17
CA ILE A 9 -21.25 24.54 11.82
C ILE A 9 -20.85 24.23 10.38
N GLU A 10 -21.13 25.12 9.44
CA GLU A 10 -20.72 24.95 8.04
C GLU A 10 -19.20 24.95 7.89
N ARG A 11 -18.49 25.82 8.60
CA ARG A 11 -17.03 25.86 8.61
C ARG A 11 -16.44 24.54 9.15
N GLN A 12 -16.94 24.04 10.28
CA GLN A 12 -16.52 22.77 10.85
C GLN A 12 -16.80 21.58 9.92
N ARG A 13 -17.97 21.55 9.27
CA ARG A 13 -18.31 20.53 8.28
C ARG A 13 -17.36 20.54 7.09
N ARG A 14 -16.99 21.72 6.59
CA ARG A 14 -16.04 21.87 5.48
C ARG A 14 -14.63 21.43 5.88
N GLU A 15 -14.14 21.85 7.06
CA GLU A 15 -12.84 21.41 7.57
C GLU A 15 -12.77 19.89 7.73
N THR A 16 -13.83 19.27 8.23
CA THR A 16 -13.93 17.81 8.37
C THR A 16 -13.98 17.13 7.01
N ALA A 17 -14.73 17.65 6.05
CA ALA A 17 -14.79 17.14 4.69
C ALA A 17 -13.42 17.20 3.99
N LEU A 18 -12.67 18.28 4.18
CA LEU A 18 -11.32 18.44 3.66
C LEU A 18 -10.36 17.41 4.27
N LYS A 19 -10.38 17.25 5.60
CA LYS A 19 -9.57 16.25 6.32
C LYS A 19 -9.90 14.83 5.83
N ASN A 20 -11.18 14.49 5.69
CA ASN A 20 -11.62 13.17 5.20
C ASN A 20 -11.19 12.92 3.75
N THR A 21 -11.20 13.95 2.90
CA THR A 21 -10.73 13.85 1.52
C THR A 21 -9.23 13.53 1.45
N PHE A 22 -8.42 14.17 2.29
CA PHE A 22 -6.99 13.85 2.40
C PHE A 22 -6.76 12.45 2.98
N PHE A 23 -7.55 12.03 3.97
CA PHE A 23 -7.47 10.69 4.52
C PHE A 23 -7.73 9.62 3.46
N ASN A 24 -8.79 9.78 2.67
CA ASN A 24 -9.18 8.84 1.63
C ASN A 24 -8.18 8.77 0.47
N ARG A 25 -7.36 9.80 0.28
CA ARG A 25 -6.32 9.83 -0.76
C ARG A 25 -5.33 8.68 -0.62
N PHE A 26 -4.95 8.34 0.62
CA PHE A 26 -3.96 7.32 0.93
C PHE A 26 -4.54 6.00 1.41
N LEU A 27 -5.87 5.88 1.46
CA LEU A 27 -6.55 4.73 2.06
C LEU A 27 -6.14 3.41 1.40
N LEU A 28 -6.14 3.37 0.06
CA LEU A 28 -5.75 2.19 -0.71
C LEU A 28 -4.32 1.78 -0.36
N LEU A 29 -3.36 2.70 -0.40
CA LEU A 29 -1.95 2.43 -0.10
C LEU A 29 -1.77 1.88 1.33
N ARG A 30 -2.55 2.37 2.30
CA ARG A 30 -2.48 1.86 3.68
C ARG A 30 -2.93 0.42 3.79
N TYR A 31 -4.05 0.07 3.14
CA TYR A 31 -4.54 -1.30 3.15
C TYR A 31 -3.60 -2.25 2.41
N SER A 32 -3.05 -1.82 1.27
CA SER A 32 -2.07 -2.61 0.53
C SER A 32 -0.81 -2.87 1.36
N ILE A 33 -0.25 -1.83 2.02
CA ILE A 33 0.93 -1.99 2.88
C ILE A 33 0.63 -2.94 4.05
N ALA A 34 -0.54 -2.81 4.69
CA ALA A 34 -0.93 -3.71 5.77
C ALA A 34 -1.06 -5.15 5.27
N LEU A 35 -1.67 -5.37 4.11
CA LEU A 35 -1.78 -6.69 3.48
C LEU A 35 -0.40 -7.29 3.22
N PHE A 36 0.52 -6.53 2.60
CA PHE A 36 1.88 -6.97 2.34
C PHE A 36 2.68 -7.21 3.62
N PHE A 37 2.50 -6.37 4.64
CA PHE A 37 3.15 -6.54 5.94
C PHE A 37 2.80 -7.91 6.54
N PHE A 38 1.50 -8.23 6.66
CA PHE A 38 1.08 -9.53 7.19
C PHE A 38 1.47 -10.69 6.28
N GLY A 39 1.38 -10.54 4.96
CA GLY A 39 1.81 -11.55 4.00
C GLY A 39 3.31 -11.87 4.12
N ASN A 40 4.15 -10.84 4.25
CA ASN A 40 5.59 -11.03 4.41
C ASN A 40 5.95 -11.59 5.80
N ILE A 41 5.24 -11.20 6.89
CA ILE A 41 5.41 -11.85 8.20
C ILE A 41 5.07 -13.33 8.09
N TYR A 42 3.95 -13.68 7.45
CA TYR A 42 3.57 -15.08 7.26
C TYR A 42 4.63 -15.84 6.47
N TRP A 43 5.22 -15.22 5.44
CA TRP A 43 6.31 -15.83 4.70
C TRP A 43 7.57 -16.01 5.56
N VAL A 44 7.93 -15.06 6.44
CA VAL A 44 8.99 -15.23 7.44
C VAL A 44 8.72 -16.45 8.32
N LEU A 45 7.48 -16.58 8.86
CA LEU A 45 7.11 -17.70 9.73
C LEU A 45 7.23 -19.05 9.03
N ILE A 46 6.84 -19.14 7.76
CA ILE A 46 6.99 -20.35 6.95
C ILE A 46 8.47 -20.73 6.80
N GLN A 47 9.35 -19.77 6.62
CA GLN A 47 10.78 -19.99 6.46
C GLN A 47 11.47 -20.49 7.74
N PHE A 48 10.87 -20.31 8.93
CA PHE A 48 11.38 -20.90 10.16
C PHE A 48 11.32 -22.43 10.18
N ILE A 49 10.47 -23.06 9.37
CA ILE A 49 10.35 -24.54 9.26
C ILE A 49 11.63 -25.13 8.65
N ARG A 50 12.20 -24.43 7.66
CA ARG A 50 13.49 -24.77 7.03
C ARG A 50 14.27 -23.48 6.80
N PRO A 51 15.05 -23.03 7.79
CA PRO A 51 15.81 -21.78 7.66
C PRO A 51 16.75 -21.82 6.45
N SER A 52 16.64 -20.82 5.60
CA SER A 52 17.46 -20.66 4.41
C SER A 52 17.83 -19.18 4.21
N LEU A 53 18.83 -18.89 3.38
CA LEU A 53 19.21 -17.53 3.03
C LEU A 53 18.06 -16.74 2.37
N VAL A 54 17.06 -17.43 1.83
CA VAL A 54 15.85 -16.82 1.23
C VAL A 54 15.07 -16.03 2.26
N MET A 55 15.16 -16.36 3.56
CA MET A 55 14.49 -15.65 4.64
C MET A 55 14.84 -14.16 4.71
N ILE A 56 15.98 -13.74 4.15
CA ILE A 56 16.40 -12.34 4.14
C ILE A 56 15.43 -11.45 3.33
N PHE A 57 14.83 -11.98 2.26
CA PHE A 57 13.90 -11.21 1.41
C PHE A 57 12.64 -10.77 2.14
N PRO A 58 11.85 -11.66 2.78
CA PRO A 58 10.67 -11.23 3.52
C PRO A 58 11.00 -10.38 4.74
N ILE A 59 12.15 -10.57 5.40
CA ILE A 59 12.58 -9.71 6.51
C ILE A 59 12.80 -8.27 6.02
N ILE A 60 13.51 -8.10 4.92
CA ILE A 60 13.71 -6.77 4.31
C ILE A 60 12.36 -6.13 3.97
N LEU A 61 11.44 -6.89 3.35
CA LEU A 61 10.12 -6.39 2.99
C LEU A 61 9.29 -5.97 4.22
N VAL A 62 9.37 -6.72 5.33
CA VAL A 62 8.72 -6.35 6.60
C VAL A 62 9.28 -5.02 7.13
N VAL A 63 10.60 -4.85 7.16
CA VAL A 63 11.23 -3.60 7.60
C VAL A 63 10.78 -2.42 6.74
N PHE A 64 10.82 -2.57 5.40
CA PHE A 64 10.37 -1.50 4.49
C PHE A 64 8.88 -1.20 4.61
N SER A 65 8.04 -2.19 4.87
CA SER A 65 6.59 -1.96 5.09
C SER A 65 6.32 -1.16 6.36
N ILE A 66 7.09 -1.39 7.44
CA ILE A 66 7.02 -0.59 8.68
C ILE A 66 7.43 0.86 8.38
N LEU A 67 8.56 1.07 7.69
CA LEU A 67 9.04 2.40 7.32
C LEU A 67 8.03 3.14 6.42
N ALA A 68 7.43 2.44 5.45
CA ALA A 68 6.39 2.99 4.58
C ALA A 68 5.13 3.38 5.38
N THR A 69 4.75 2.57 6.36
CA THR A 69 3.64 2.87 7.27
C THR A 69 3.93 4.14 8.09
N VAL A 70 5.12 4.27 8.67
CA VAL A 70 5.55 5.47 9.42
C VAL A 70 5.54 6.70 8.51
N GLU A 71 6.04 6.59 7.26
CA GLU A 71 5.98 7.68 6.28
C GLU A 71 4.54 8.15 6.06
N GLN A 72 3.60 7.23 5.86
CA GLN A 72 2.19 7.59 5.64
C GLN A 72 1.53 8.23 6.86
N PHE A 73 1.88 7.82 8.09
CA PHE A 73 1.40 8.49 9.29
C PHE A 73 1.94 9.93 9.42
N ARG A 74 3.21 10.16 9.06
CA ARG A 74 3.83 11.50 9.07
C ARG A 74 3.22 12.44 8.02
N LEU A 75 2.67 11.90 6.94
CA LEU A 75 2.00 12.67 5.89
C LEU A 75 0.55 13.02 6.23
N TYR A 76 0.02 12.53 7.35
CA TYR A 76 -1.34 12.81 7.77
C TYR A 76 -1.55 14.32 7.99
N GLY A 77 -2.44 14.91 7.19
CA GLY A 77 -2.78 16.33 7.27
C GLY A 77 -1.78 17.30 6.60
N LYS A 78 -0.71 16.83 5.93
CA LYS A 78 0.23 17.67 5.22
C LYS A 78 -0.14 17.82 3.75
N ARG A 79 0.00 19.04 3.20
CA ARG A 79 -0.20 19.32 1.76
C ARG A 79 0.92 18.75 0.88
N SER A 80 2.15 18.66 1.40
CA SER A 80 3.29 18.14 0.64
C SER A 80 3.29 16.62 0.66
N VAL A 81 3.31 16.01 -0.53
CA VAL A 81 3.29 14.56 -0.68
C VAL A 81 4.65 14.10 -1.16
N ARG A 82 5.44 13.54 -0.24
CA ARG A 82 6.65 12.78 -0.59
C ARG A 82 6.46 11.35 -0.11
N LEU A 83 6.14 10.44 -1.02
CA LEU A 83 5.93 9.01 -0.78
C LEU A 83 7.16 8.19 -1.21
N GLY A 84 8.38 8.68 -0.91
CA GLY A 84 9.61 8.05 -1.41
C GLY A 84 9.80 6.63 -0.87
N ILE A 85 9.63 6.43 0.45
CA ILE A 85 9.79 5.12 1.09
C ILE A 85 8.66 4.18 0.66
N THR A 86 7.41 4.67 0.62
CA THR A 86 6.25 3.90 0.15
C THR A 86 6.45 3.44 -1.29
N GLN A 87 6.89 4.32 -2.19
CA GLN A 87 7.17 3.98 -3.58
C GLN A 87 8.28 2.93 -3.69
N MET A 88 9.39 3.10 -2.95
CA MET A 88 10.49 2.15 -2.93
C MET A 88 10.04 0.77 -2.44
N PHE A 89 9.24 0.71 -1.37
CA PHE A 89 8.66 -0.53 -0.86
C PHE A 89 7.82 -1.25 -1.91
N VAL A 90 6.87 -0.54 -2.54
CA VAL A 90 5.96 -1.13 -3.52
C VAL A 90 6.71 -1.62 -4.77
N CYS A 91 7.71 -0.88 -5.25
CA CYS A 91 8.57 -1.32 -6.35
C CYS A 91 9.36 -2.58 -5.97
N LEU A 92 9.96 -2.61 -4.76
CA LEU A 92 10.70 -3.77 -4.27
C LEU A 92 9.79 -5.00 -4.14
N GLN A 93 8.58 -4.82 -3.60
CA GLN A 93 7.56 -5.87 -3.51
C GLN A 93 7.19 -6.42 -4.90
N ALA A 94 6.99 -5.54 -5.89
CA ALA A 94 6.68 -5.96 -7.26
C ALA A 94 7.82 -6.76 -7.90
N ILE A 95 9.07 -6.32 -7.73
CA ILE A 95 10.26 -7.01 -8.26
C ILE A 95 10.40 -8.39 -7.64
N ILE A 96 10.30 -8.49 -6.31
CA ILE A 96 10.42 -9.78 -5.60
C ILE A 96 9.26 -10.69 -5.98
N SER A 97 8.01 -10.20 -6.04
CA SER A 97 6.86 -11.00 -6.47
C SER A 97 7.02 -11.54 -7.88
N THR A 98 7.56 -10.74 -8.81
CA THR A 98 7.84 -11.18 -10.19
C THR A 98 8.90 -12.27 -10.21
N GLY A 99 10.00 -12.11 -9.46
CA GLY A 99 11.03 -13.14 -9.34
C GLY A 99 10.49 -14.45 -8.77
N LEU A 100 9.67 -14.37 -7.71
CA LEU A 100 9.04 -15.54 -7.10
C LEU A 100 8.06 -16.25 -8.04
N LEU A 101 7.29 -15.49 -8.86
CA LEU A 101 6.41 -16.08 -9.88
C LEU A 101 7.17 -16.96 -10.85
N VAL A 102 8.33 -16.50 -11.33
CA VAL A 102 9.20 -17.30 -12.21
C VAL A 102 9.74 -18.52 -11.48
N LEU A 103 10.24 -18.32 -10.25
CA LEU A 103 10.85 -19.40 -9.46
C LEU A 103 9.85 -20.46 -8.99
N THR A 104 8.55 -20.15 -8.90
CA THR A 104 7.49 -21.11 -8.53
C THR A 104 7.45 -22.33 -9.45
N TRP A 105 7.85 -22.19 -10.72
CA TRP A 105 7.86 -23.29 -11.69
C TRP A 105 9.21 -24.02 -11.78
N THR A 106 10.19 -23.64 -10.96
CA THR A 106 11.50 -24.27 -10.90
C THR A 106 11.62 -25.26 -9.73
N SER A 107 12.78 -25.91 -9.62
CA SER A 107 13.13 -26.76 -8.47
C SER A 107 13.28 -26.01 -7.16
N TRP A 108 13.37 -24.67 -7.21
CA TRP A 108 13.50 -23.81 -6.03
C TRP A 108 12.21 -23.69 -5.22
N PHE A 109 11.06 -24.15 -5.73
CA PHE A 109 9.77 -24.06 -5.07
C PHE A 109 9.78 -24.57 -3.61
N THR A 110 10.38 -25.74 -3.37
CA THR A 110 10.45 -26.36 -2.03
C THR A 110 11.31 -25.55 -1.05
N TYR A 111 12.33 -24.83 -1.54
CA TYR A 111 13.15 -23.95 -0.70
C TYR A 111 12.45 -22.62 -0.40
N LEU A 112 11.66 -22.12 -1.34
CA LEU A 112 10.93 -20.86 -1.19
C LEU A 112 9.70 -21.01 -0.30
N PHE A 113 9.04 -22.16 -0.39
CA PHE A 113 7.77 -22.45 0.29
C PHE A 113 7.80 -23.85 0.95
N PRO A 114 8.59 -24.03 2.02
CA PRO A 114 8.84 -25.34 2.62
C PRO A 114 7.61 -25.98 3.27
N ILE A 115 6.53 -25.25 3.50
CA ILE A 115 5.27 -25.77 4.05
C ILE A 115 4.43 -26.50 3.00
N PHE A 116 4.65 -26.22 1.72
CA PHE A 116 3.87 -26.80 0.65
C PHE A 116 4.57 -28.03 0.08
N GLU A 117 3.79 -29.08 -0.14
CA GLU A 117 4.27 -30.23 -0.92
C GLU A 117 4.56 -29.80 -2.36
N ASN A 118 5.56 -30.43 -2.97
CA ASN A 118 5.94 -30.13 -4.35
C ASN A 118 4.98 -30.80 -5.35
N ASN A 119 3.71 -30.41 -5.32
CA ASN A 119 2.68 -30.85 -6.23
C ASN A 119 2.16 -29.68 -7.09
N GLN A 120 1.50 -30.01 -8.20
CA GLN A 120 1.01 -29.02 -9.15
C GLN A 120 -0.03 -28.06 -8.52
N LEU A 121 -0.88 -28.57 -7.65
CA LEU A 121 -1.94 -27.79 -7.01
C LEU A 121 -1.37 -26.72 -6.08
N ALA A 122 -0.34 -27.06 -5.28
CA ALA A 122 0.35 -26.11 -4.42
C ALA A 122 1.08 -25.02 -5.23
N ARG A 123 1.73 -25.39 -6.34
CA ARG A 123 2.38 -24.42 -7.23
C ARG A 123 1.38 -23.45 -7.83
N VAL A 124 0.23 -23.94 -8.33
CA VAL A 124 -0.84 -23.09 -8.88
C VAL A 124 -1.41 -22.16 -7.80
N PHE A 125 -1.66 -22.65 -6.59
CA PHE A 125 -2.14 -21.85 -5.48
C PHE A 125 -1.18 -20.69 -5.16
N VAL A 126 0.11 -20.99 -4.95
CA VAL A 126 1.14 -19.99 -4.67
C VAL A 126 1.27 -19.00 -5.82
N PHE A 127 1.23 -19.49 -7.07
CA PHE A 127 1.27 -18.64 -8.26
C PHE A 127 0.12 -17.62 -8.28
N ILE A 128 -1.11 -18.05 -7.98
CA ILE A 128 -2.28 -17.15 -7.92
C ILE A 128 -2.10 -16.09 -6.82
N VAL A 129 -1.65 -16.49 -5.64
CA VAL A 129 -1.42 -15.56 -4.52
C VAL A 129 -0.36 -14.51 -4.88
N LEU A 130 0.76 -14.93 -5.48
CA LEU A 130 1.83 -14.02 -5.92
C LEU A 130 1.35 -13.10 -7.06
N LEU A 131 0.55 -13.62 -7.99
CA LEU A 131 -0.02 -12.84 -9.08
C LEU A 131 -0.95 -11.74 -8.54
N LEU A 132 -1.81 -12.06 -7.58
CA LEU A 132 -2.66 -11.06 -6.91
C LEU A 132 -1.82 -10.00 -6.21
N GLY A 133 -0.75 -10.39 -5.49
CA GLY A 133 0.19 -9.46 -4.88
C GLY A 133 0.86 -8.54 -5.91
N LEU A 134 1.27 -9.08 -7.06
CA LEU A 134 1.85 -8.29 -8.15
C LEU A 134 0.85 -7.28 -8.72
N VAL A 135 -0.40 -7.69 -8.96
CA VAL A 135 -1.46 -6.80 -9.44
C VAL A 135 -1.70 -5.65 -8.46
N ILE A 136 -1.78 -5.94 -7.15
CA ILE A 136 -1.93 -4.91 -6.11
C ILE A 136 -0.75 -3.94 -6.14
N SER A 137 0.49 -4.44 -6.21
CA SER A 137 1.69 -3.59 -6.30
C SER A 137 1.66 -2.67 -7.53
N LEU A 138 1.22 -3.17 -8.68
CA LEU A 138 1.10 -2.36 -9.91
C LEU A 138 0.01 -1.27 -9.78
N LEU A 139 -1.11 -1.59 -9.13
CA LEU A 139 -2.16 -0.61 -8.84
C LEU A 139 -1.65 0.47 -7.89
N ASP A 140 -0.87 0.10 -6.87
CA ASP A 140 -0.26 1.04 -5.93
C ASP A 140 0.76 1.96 -6.61
N ILE A 141 1.59 1.44 -7.52
CA ILE A 141 2.54 2.25 -8.31
C ILE A 141 1.77 3.29 -9.14
N ARG A 142 0.73 2.88 -9.86
CA ARG A 142 -0.14 3.80 -10.62
C ARG A 142 -0.77 4.84 -9.71
N ARG A 143 -1.27 4.42 -8.56
CA ARG A 143 -1.88 5.33 -7.59
C ARG A 143 -0.90 6.36 -7.06
N ILE A 144 0.35 5.97 -6.76
CA ILE A 144 1.42 6.88 -6.34
C ILE A 144 1.73 7.89 -7.45
N GLN A 145 1.79 7.47 -8.71
CA GLN A 145 2.00 8.37 -9.85
C GLN A 145 0.87 9.38 -10.01
N ASP A 146 -0.39 8.96 -9.88
CA ASP A 146 -1.55 9.85 -9.91
C ASP A 146 -1.50 10.90 -8.79
N ILE A 147 -1.06 10.48 -7.60
CA ILE A 147 -0.88 11.37 -6.45
C ILE A 147 0.21 12.41 -6.72
N TYR A 148 1.36 12.03 -7.28
CA TYR A 148 2.43 12.95 -7.65
C TYR A 148 2.01 13.94 -8.75
N GLN A 149 1.23 13.47 -9.72
CA GLN A 149 0.70 14.32 -10.81
C GLN A 149 -0.52 15.13 -10.40
N GLN A 150 -1.00 15.02 -9.15
CA GLN A 150 -2.20 15.69 -8.65
C GLN A 150 -3.46 15.41 -9.49
N LYS A 151 -3.49 14.30 -10.22
CA LYS A 151 -4.63 13.87 -11.06
C LYS A 151 -5.65 13.04 -10.29
N ASP A 152 -5.37 12.72 -9.02
CA ASP A 152 -6.25 11.90 -8.20
C ASP A 152 -7.58 12.61 -7.90
N LYS A 153 -8.67 11.87 -7.97
CA LYS A 153 -10.05 12.37 -7.75
C LYS A 153 -10.23 13.08 -6.40
N ALA A 154 -9.48 12.65 -5.37
CA ALA A 154 -9.55 13.26 -4.05
C ALA A 154 -8.98 14.69 -4.07
N PHE A 155 -7.87 14.93 -4.76
CA PHE A 155 -7.28 16.26 -4.90
C PHE A 155 -8.15 17.17 -5.76
N GLN A 156 -8.76 16.67 -6.83
CA GLN A 156 -9.70 17.44 -7.66
C GLN A 156 -10.94 17.88 -6.85
N ARG A 157 -11.49 17.01 -6.01
CA ARG A 157 -12.58 17.38 -5.09
C ARG A 157 -12.13 18.43 -4.07
N TYR A 158 -10.90 18.34 -3.56
CA TYR A 158 -10.33 19.32 -2.66
C TYR A 158 -10.30 20.72 -3.31
N ILE A 159 -9.77 20.83 -4.55
CA ILE A 159 -9.72 22.12 -5.29
C ILE A 159 -11.12 22.68 -5.51
N GLN A 160 -12.10 21.83 -5.84
CA GLN A 160 -13.49 22.26 -6.04
C GLN A 160 -14.09 22.81 -4.74
N LEU A 161 -13.86 22.16 -3.59
CA LEU A 161 -14.33 22.63 -2.28
C LEU A 161 -13.64 23.93 -1.86
N GLU A 162 -12.35 24.07 -2.13
CA GLU A 162 -11.57 25.29 -1.84
C GLU A 162 -12.06 26.47 -2.70
N LYS A 163 -12.29 26.27 -4.01
CA LYS A 163 -12.83 27.30 -4.91
C LYS A 163 -14.24 27.73 -4.52
N SER A 164 -15.11 26.80 -4.11
CA SER A 164 -16.46 27.14 -3.65
C SER A 164 -16.45 27.92 -2.31
N SER A 165 -15.38 27.84 -1.53
CA SER A 165 -15.22 28.60 -0.28
C SER A 165 -14.71 30.03 -0.50
N LEU A 166 -14.04 30.29 -1.63
CA LEU A 166 -13.51 31.62 -1.97
C LEU A 166 -14.55 32.51 -2.70
N ASN A 167 -15.60 31.88 -3.24
CA ASN A 167 -16.69 32.61 -3.97
C ASN A 167 -17.92 32.92 -3.08
N LEU A 168 -17.79 32.78 -1.76
CA LEU A 168 -18.77 33.18 -0.74
C LEU A 168 -18.21 34.23 0.22
#